data_8c8f3cf80a09e3cf02998921a1ffbf38
#
_entry.id   8c8f3cf80a09e3cf02998921a1ffbf38
#
_cell.length_a   1.000
_cell.length_b   1.000
_cell.length_c   1.000
_cell.angle_alpha   90.00
_cell.angle_beta   90.00
_cell.angle_gamma   90.00
#
_symmetry.space_group_name_H-M   'P 1'
#
loop_
_entity.id
_entity.type
_entity.pdbx_description
1 polymer ?
#
loop_
_entity_poly.entity_id
_entity_poly.type
_entity_poly.pdbx_seq_one_letter_code
_entity_poly.pdbx_strand_id
1 'polypeptide(L)'
;AIRVNQNVYGVAGIAVNGTPLDSFENSVLLSILGECALALENIKNAKEKEEAAVLAQNEQLRANLLRAISHDLRTPLTAISGSADNLLANYKKMDDALREQTFTDIYDDSMWLINLVENLLAVTRIEGGQVNLTRSIELMDEVVSEALKHINRKSKEHTIRVTSGKDFILAHIDAKLIVQVIINLVDNAIKYTPAGSVIEIHTEQKNKWVIVSVADNGPGIPDEQKPRVFDMFYSGANKVVDSRRSLG
;
A
#
# COMPACT_ATOMS: atom_id res chain seq x y z
N ALA A 1 -20.80 -41.60 20.76
CA ALA A 1 -20.63 -40.33 20.06
C ALA A 1 -19.76 -39.38 20.89
N ILE A 2 -18.85 -38.69 20.25
CA ILE A 2 -18.01 -37.63 20.82
C ILE A 2 -18.83 -36.35 20.75
N ARG A 3 -19.40 -35.89 21.88
CA ARG A 3 -20.26 -34.72 21.92
C ARG A 3 -20.03 -33.86 23.14
N VAL A 4 -20.23 -32.55 22.98
CA VAL A 4 -20.35 -31.60 24.09
C VAL A 4 -21.68 -30.88 23.92
N ASN A 5 -22.50 -30.91 24.97
CA ASN A 5 -23.88 -30.42 24.92
C ASN A 5 -24.68 -31.01 23.75
N GLN A 6 -25.14 -30.17 22.82
CA GLN A 6 -25.88 -30.57 21.62
C GLN A 6 -25.00 -30.81 20.38
N ASN A 7 -23.70 -30.45 20.43
CA ASN A 7 -22.79 -30.55 19.30
C ASN A 7 -22.14 -31.94 19.26
N VAL A 8 -22.25 -32.61 18.11
CA VAL A 8 -21.56 -33.89 17.83
C VAL A 8 -20.33 -33.62 17.01
N TYR A 9 -19.17 -33.95 17.55
CA TYR A 9 -17.84 -33.75 16.92
C TYR A 9 -17.36 -35.03 16.19
N GLY A 10 -17.90 -36.19 16.56
CA GLY A 10 -17.53 -37.44 15.91
C GLY A 10 -18.22 -38.64 16.56
N VAL A 11 -17.94 -39.82 16.00
CA VAL A 11 -18.38 -41.10 16.52
C VAL A 11 -17.20 -42.05 16.60
N ALA A 12 -16.99 -42.65 17.76
CA ALA A 12 -16.03 -43.70 17.93
C ALA A 12 -16.76 -45.05 17.97
N GLY A 13 -16.28 -46.00 17.19
CA GLY A 13 -16.72 -47.40 17.20
C GLY A 13 -15.61 -48.28 17.78
N ILE A 14 -15.98 -49.23 18.67
CA ILE A 14 -15.05 -50.20 19.25
C ILE A 14 -15.51 -51.59 18.86
N ALA A 15 -14.61 -52.36 18.27
CA ALA A 15 -14.86 -53.75 17.98
C ALA A 15 -14.56 -54.59 19.25
N VAL A 16 -15.58 -55.26 19.75
CA VAL A 16 -15.46 -56.19 20.89
C VAL A 16 -15.53 -57.63 20.39
N ASN A 17 -14.46 -58.44 20.65
CA ASN A 17 -14.39 -59.84 20.21
C ASN A 17 -15.17 -60.75 21.18
N GLY A 18 -16.50 -60.60 21.18
CA GLY A 18 -17.41 -61.54 21.87
C GLY A 18 -17.71 -61.25 23.35
N THR A 19 -16.95 -60.41 24.05
CA THR A 19 -17.25 -60.01 25.44
C THR A 19 -17.57 -58.50 25.45
N PRO A 20 -18.78 -58.08 25.94
CA PRO A 20 -19.05 -56.66 26.12
C PRO A 20 -18.10 -56.02 27.15
N LEU A 21 -17.87 -54.71 26.97
CA LEU A 21 -17.07 -53.93 27.93
C LEU A 21 -17.67 -54.00 29.33
N ASP A 22 -16.83 -54.18 30.34
CA ASP A 22 -17.25 -54.09 31.74
C ASP A 22 -17.58 -52.64 32.14
N SER A 23 -18.13 -52.50 33.37
CA SER A 23 -18.56 -51.15 33.86
C SER A 23 -17.39 -50.17 34.02
N PHE A 24 -16.20 -50.67 34.35
CA PHE A 24 -14.99 -49.86 34.51
C PHE A 24 -14.45 -49.42 33.17
N GLU A 25 -14.30 -50.35 32.25
CA GLU A 25 -13.83 -50.10 30.87
C GLU A 25 -14.75 -49.10 30.15
N ASN A 26 -16.06 -49.24 30.30
CA ASN A 26 -17.04 -48.31 29.73
C ASN A 26 -16.92 -46.91 30.33
N SER A 27 -16.68 -46.82 31.66
CA SER A 27 -16.50 -45.51 32.34
C SER A 27 -15.23 -44.81 31.88
N VAL A 28 -14.11 -45.54 31.75
CA VAL A 28 -12.85 -45.02 31.22
C VAL A 28 -13.02 -44.54 29.78
N LEU A 29 -13.67 -45.32 28.95
CA LEU A 29 -13.97 -44.97 27.58
C LEU A 29 -14.80 -43.67 27.46
N LEU A 30 -15.86 -43.55 28.25
CA LEU A 30 -16.71 -42.34 28.28
C LEU A 30 -15.94 -41.10 28.74
N SER A 31 -15.06 -41.30 29.75
CA SER A 31 -14.18 -40.19 30.21
C SER A 31 -13.24 -39.71 29.11
N ILE A 32 -12.56 -40.62 28.42
CA ILE A 32 -11.67 -40.32 27.30
C ILE A 32 -12.45 -39.61 26.15
N LEU A 33 -13.62 -40.14 25.81
CA LEU A 33 -14.46 -39.52 24.77
C LEU A 33 -14.95 -38.12 25.16
N GLY A 34 -15.21 -37.91 26.48
CA GLY A 34 -15.56 -36.59 27.00
C GLY A 34 -14.39 -35.58 26.89
N GLU A 35 -13.19 -35.99 27.28
CA GLU A 35 -11.98 -35.15 27.13
C GLU A 35 -11.68 -34.85 25.66
N CYS A 36 -11.78 -35.85 24.78
CA CYS A 36 -11.62 -35.62 23.33
C CYS A 36 -12.65 -34.63 22.79
N ALA A 37 -13.92 -34.74 23.23
CA ALA A 37 -14.96 -33.85 22.80
C ALA A 37 -14.69 -32.39 23.23
N LEU A 38 -14.24 -32.22 24.50
CA LEU A 38 -13.88 -30.88 25.01
C LEU A 38 -12.67 -30.31 24.28
N ALA A 39 -11.66 -31.14 23.99
CA ALA A 39 -10.50 -30.69 23.22
C ALA A 39 -10.89 -30.25 21.81
N LEU A 40 -11.73 -31.01 21.11
CA LEU A 40 -12.23 -30.63 19.78
C LEU A 40 -13.06 -29.36 19.80
N GLU A 41 -13.91 -29.16 20.83
CA GLU A 41 -14.67 -27.92 21.00
C GLU A 41 -13.74 -26.73 21.23
N ASN A 42 -12.72 -26.88 22.07
CA ASN A 42 -11.74 -25.81 22.31
C ASN A 42 -10.97 -25.43 21.04
N ILE A 43 -10.55 -26.41 20.24
CA ILE A 43 -9.88 -26.16 18.94
C ILE A 43 -10.82 -25.40 17.99
N LYS A 44 -12.07 -25.84 17.89
CA LYS A 44 -13.06 -25.16 17.06
C LYS A 44 -13.29 -23.72 17.50
N ASN A 45 -13.52 -23.50 18.79
CA ASN A 45 -13.73 -22.18 19.37
C ASN A 45 -12.51 -21.26 19.19
N ALA A 46 -11.30 -21.80 19.31
CA ALA A 46 -10.07 -21.07 19.09
C ALA A 46 -9.97 -20.60 17.63
N LYS A 47 -10.29 -21.49 16.67
CA LYS A 47 -10.28 -21.16 15.25
C LYS A 47 -11.33 -20.12 14.88
N GLU A 48 -12.56 -20.25 15.38
CA GLU A 48 -13.62 -19.26 15.15
C GLU A 48 -13.27 -17.89 15.72
N LYS A 49 -12.61 -17.84 16.90
CA LYS A 49 -12.10 -16.59 17.49
C LYS A 49 -11.01 -15.96 16.64
N GLU A 50 -10.09 -16.77 16.12
CA GLU A 50 -9.01 -16.29 15.24
C GLU A 50 -9.57 -15.72 13.94
N GLU A 51 -10.50 -16.44 13.29
CA GLU A 51 -11.18 -15.96 12.07
C GLU A 51 -11.96 -14.66 12.32
N ALA A 52 -12.67 -14.56 13.43
CA ALA A 52 -13.39 -13.35 13.82
C ALA A 52 -12.44 -12.18 14.12
N ALA A 53 -11.30 -12.44 14.76
CA ALA A 53 -10.30 -11.42 15.04
C ALA A 53 -9.66 -10.89 13.75
N VAL A 54 -9.33 -11.76 12.79
CA VAL A 54 -8.80 -11.37 11.47
C VAL A 54 -9.82 -10.52 10.71
N LEU A 55 -11.09 -10.94 10.71
CA LEU A 55 -12.16 -10.17 10.06
C LEU A 55 -12.32 -8.78 10.70
N ALA A 56 -12.36 -8.70 12.02
CA ALA A 56 -12.48 -7.44 12.75
C ALA A 56 -11.27 -6.51 12.48
N GLN A 57 -10.07 -7.06 12.40
CA GLN A 57 -8.86 -6.31 12.06
C GLN A 57 -8.93 -5.76 10.64
N ASN A 58 -9.39 -6.54 9.66
CA ASN A 58 -9.55 -6.10 8.28
C ASN A 58 -10.59 -4.98 8.16
N GLU A 59 -11.73 -5.09 8.85
CA GLU A 59 -12.76 -4.04 8.88
C GLU A 59 -12.23 -2.75 9.52
N GLN A 60 -11.44 -2.86 10.60
CA GLN A 60 -10.80 -1.71 11.23
C GLN A 60 -9.79 -1.03 10.30
N LEU A 61 -8.98 -1.82 9.57
CA LEU A 61 -8.05 -1.31 8.56
C LEU A 61 -8.80 -0.56 7.46
N ARG A 62 -9.87 -1.14 6.92
CA ARG A 62 -10.72 -0.48 5.90
C ARG A 62 -11.31 0.83 6.40
N ALA A 63 -11.81 0.86 7.63
CA ALA A 63 -12.38 2.08 8.22
C ALA A 63 -11.31 3.18 8.39
N ASN A 64 -10.12 2.82 8.85
CA ASN A 64 -8.99 3.74 8.99
C ASN A 64 -8.53 4.26 7.61
N LEU A 65 -8.45 3.38 6.60
CA LEU A 65 -8.14 3.72 5.22
C LEU A 65 -9.11 4.78 4.68
N LEU A 66 -10.41 4.52 4.76
CA LEU A 66 -11.44 5.45 4.27
C LEU A 66 -11.38 6.81 4.99
N ARG A 67 -11.06 6.82 6.28
CA ARG A 67 -10.90 8.07 7.04
C ARG A 67 -9.67 8.85 6.58
N ALA A 68 -8.52 8.19 6.41
CA ALA A 68 -7.30 8.81 5.93
C ALA A 68 -7.50 9.38 4.52
N ILE A 69 -8.03 8.58 3.58
CA ILE A 69 -8.34 9.02 2.22
C ILE A 69 -9.27 10.23 2.21
N SER A 70 -10.35 10.19 3.02
CA SER A 70 -11.31 11.29 3.08
C SER A 70 -10.67 12.58 3.57
N HIS A 71 -9.76 12.50 4.55
CA HIS A 71 -8.99 13.64 5.04
C HIS A 71 -8.10 14.20 3.94
N ASP A 72 -7.36 13.32 3.28
CA ASP A 72 -6.33 13.68 2.32
C ASP A 72 -6.90 14.16 0.98
N LEU A 73 -8.08 13.70 0.60
CA LEU A 73 -8.85 14.29 -0.51
C LEU A 73 -9.39 15.68 -0.16
N ARG A 74 -9.83 15.90 1.07
CA ARG A 74 -10.46 17.17 1.47
C ARG A 74 -9.49 18.35 1.41
N THR A 75 -8.25 18.16 1.82
CA THR A 75 -7.24 19.24 1.89
C THR A 75 -6.99 19.89 0.53
N PRO A 76 -6.60 19.19 -0.54
CA PRO A 76 -6.39 19.79 -1.86
C PRO A 76 -7.69 20.29 -2.50
N LEU A 77 -8.82 19.58 -2.29
CA LEU A 77 -10.11 20.07 -2.78
C LEU A 77 -10.49 21.42 -2.17
N THR A 78 -10.21 21.61 -0.88
CA THR A 78 -10.44 22.89 -0.21
C THR A 78 -9.49 23.96 -0.73
N ALA A 79 -8.22 23.61 -1.00
CA ALA A 79 -7.25 24.54 -1.58
C ALA A 79 -7.64 24.96 -3.00
N ILE A 80 -8.01 23.99 -3.87
CA ILE A 80 -8.49 24.25 -5.23
C ILE A 80 -9.73 25.17 -5.20
N SER A 81 -10.71 24.84 -4.36
CA SER A 81 -11.94 25.61 -4.22
C SER A 81 -11.66 27.04 -3.74
N GLY A 82 -10.81 27.21 -2.72
CA GLY A 82 -10.43 28.51 -2.20
C GLY A 82 -9.63 29.34 -3.21
N SER A 83 -8.70 28.72 -3.96
CA SER A 83 -7.95 29.39 -5.03
C SER A 83 -8.85 29.82 -6.17
N ALA A 84 -9.80 28.96 -6.58
CA ALA A 84 -10.79 29.29 -7.62
C ALA A 84 -11.73 30.40 -7.17
N ASP A 85 -12.22 30.37 -5.93
CA ASP A 85 -13.08 31.43 -5.36
C ASP A 85 -12.34 32.77 -5.29
N ASN A 86 -11.07 32.76 -4.87
CA ASN A 86 -10.23 33.95 -4.87
C ASN A 86 -10.02 34.53 -6.28
N LEU A 87 -9.81 33.68 -7.29
CA LEU A 87 -9.75 34.11 -8.69
C LEU A 87 -11.07 34.73 -9.13
N LEU A 88 -12.21 34.12 -8.83
CA LEU A 88 -13.53 34.66 -9.19
C LEU A 88 -13.79 36.01 -8.55
N ALA A 89 -13.44 36.20 -7.28
CA ALA A 89 -13.71 37.44 -6.55
C ALA A 89 -12.72 38.56 -6.87
N ASN A 90 -11.46 38.25 -7.11
CA ASN A 90 -10.37 39.24 -7.14
C ASN A 90 -9.58 39.28 -8.44
N TYR A 91 -9.95 38.54 -9.48
CA TYR A 91 -9.21 38.43 -10.75
C TYR A 91 -8.67 39.77 -11.29
N LYS A 92 -9.51 40.79 -11.29
CA LYS A 92 -9.16 42.14 -11.83
C LYS A 92 -8.19 42.91 -10.93
N LYS A 93 -8.05 42.54 -9.66
CA LYS A 93 -7.18 43.18 -8.67
C LYS A 93 -5.84 42.46 -8.51
N MET A 94 -5.75 41.21 -9.00
CA MET A 94 -4.53 40.44 -8.95
C MET A 94 -3.60 40.84 -10.08
N ASP A 95 -2.30 40.88 -9.83
CA ASP A 95 -1.28 40.99 -10.87
C ASP A 95 -1.15 39.68 -11.66
N ASP A 96 -0.45 39.72 -12.78
CA ASP A 96 -0.30 38.59 -13.66
C ASP A 96 0.47 37.46 -12.99
N ALA A 97 1.48 37.76 -12.17
CA ALA A 97 2.28 36.79 -11.47
C ALA A 97 1.45 36.00 -10.43
N LEU A 98 0.63 36.70 -9.65
CA LEU A 98 -0.24 36.06 -8.64
C LEU A 98 -1.34 35.23 -9.32
N ARG A 99 -1.87 35.68 -10.47
CA ARG A 99 -2.83 34.89 -11.26
C ARG A 99 -2.18 33.58 -11.75
N GLU A 100 -1.02 33.69 -12.37
CA GLU A 100 -0.29 32.51 -12.88
C GLU A 100 0.06 31.52 -11.74
N GLN A 101 0.50 32.04 -10.61
CA GLN A 101 0.76 31.21 -9.43
C GLN A 101 -0.50 30.51 -8.95
N THR A 102 -1.64 31.20 -8.86
CA THR A 102 -2.91 30.62 -8.39
C THR A 102 -3.44 29.53 -9.35
N PHE A 103 -3.32 29.75 -10.67
CA PHE A 103 -3.65 28.71 -11.65
C PHE A 103 -2.72 27.50 -11.53
N THR A 104 -1.44 27.75 -11.32
CA THR A 104 -0.45 26.67 -11.11
C THR A 104 -0.77 25.87 -9.86
N ASP A 105 -1.12 26.51 -8.76
CA ASP A 105 -1.51 25.83 -7.52
C ASP A 105 -2.75 24.94 -7.71
N ILE A 106 -3.79 25.44 -8.42
CA ILE A 106 -4.98 24.67 -8.76
C ILE A 106 -4.61 23.44 -9.61
N TYR A 107 -3.76 23.63 -10.62
CA TYR A 107 -3.33 22.56 -11.50
C TYR A 107 -2.55 21.49 -10.73
N ASP A 108 -1.58 21.89 -9.92
CA ASP A 108 -0.74 21.01 -9.13
C ASP A 108 -1.56 20.18 -8.12
N ASP A 109 -2.51 20.82 -7.43
CA ASP A 109 -3.40 20.12 -6.48
C ASP A 109 -4.37 19.17 -7.20
N SER A 110 -4.80 19.52 -8.42
CA SER A 110 -5.63 18.63 -9.25
C SER A 110 -4.86 17.39 -9.71
N MET A 111 -3.61 17.58 -10.18
CA MET A 111 -2.75 16.46 -10.60
C MET A 111 -2.41 15.54 -9.43
N TRP A 112 -2.18 16.12 -8.25
CA TRP A 112 -1.98 15.33 -7.04
C TRP A 112 -3.20 14.47 -6.68
N LEU A 113 -4.42 15.02 -6.80
CA LEU A 113 -5.66 14.28 -6.57
C LEU A 113 -5.82 13.12 -7.56
N ILE A 114 -5.49 13.33 -8.84
CA ILE A 114 -5.52 12.28 -9.85
C ILE A 114 -4.58 11.13 -9.45
N ASN A 115 -3.34 11.44 -9.11
CA ASN A 115 -2.36 10.44 -8.67
C ASN A 115 -2.82 9.70 -7.42
N LEU A 116 -3.43 10.38 -6.45
CA LEU A 116 -3.97 9.75 -5.24
C LEU A 116 -5.07 8.73 -5.59
N VAL A 117 -6.01 9.11 -6.46
CA VAL A 117 -7.10 8.22 -6.90
C VAL A 117 -6.54 7.00 -7.66
N GLU A 118 -5.56 7.20 -8.53
CA GLU A 118 -4.91 6.11 -9.26
C GLU A 118 -4.20 5.13 -8.34
N ASN A 119 -3.46 5.65 -7.34
CA ASN A 119 -2.82 4.82 -6.32
C ASN A 119 -3.85 4.00 -5.52
N LEU A 120 -4.97 4.61 -5.12
CA LEU A 120 -6.05 3.94 -4.40
C LEU A 120 -6.68 2.82 -5.25
N LEU A 121 -6.93 3.08 -6.54
CA LEU A 121 -7.45 2.08 -7.46
C LEU A 121 -6.46 0.93 -7.67
N ALA A 122 -5.16 1.20 -7.69
CA ALA A 122 -4.13 0.17 -7.76
C ALA A 122 -4.14 -0.73 -6.51
N VAL A 123 -4.22 -0.16 -5.31
CA VAL A 123 -4.31 -0.90 -4.04
C VAL A 123 -5.57 -1.78 -4.01
N THR A 124 -6.74 -1.23 -4.35
CA THR A 124 -8.00 -2.01 -4.35
C THR A 124 -8.00 -3.18 -5.33
N ARG A 125 -7.36 -3.03 -6.49
CA ARG A 125 -7.18 -4.13 -7.46
C ARG A 125 -6.26 -5.23 -6.92
N ILE A 126 -5.21 -4.86 -6.20
CA ILE A 126 -4.27 -5.81 -5.58
C ILE A 126 -4.96 -6.61 -4.48
N GLU A 127 -5.68 -5.94 -3.57
CA GLU A 127 -6.42 -6.59 -2.46
C GLU A 127 -7.55 -7.51 -2.96
N GLY A 128 -8.21 -7.14 -4.05
CA GLY A 128 -9.27 -7.96 -4.68
C GLY A 128 -8.76 -9.22 -5.39
N GLY A 129 -7.45 -9.49 -5.41
CA GLY A 129 -6.86 -10.62 -6.13
C GLY A 129 -7.02 -10.54 -7.66
N GLN A 130 -7.50 -9.42 -8.18
CA GLN A 130 -7.80 -9.21 -9.61
C GLN A 130 -6.68 -8.49 -10.36
N VAL A 131 -5.42 -8.65 -9.92
CA VAL A 131 -4.30 -8.08 -10.67
C VAL A 131 -4.06 -8.91 -11.93
N ASN A 132 -4.81 -8.63 -12.97
CA ASN A 132 -4.46 -9.06 -14.31
C ASN A 132 -3.26 -8.24 -14.78
N LEU A 133 -2.04 -8.72 -14.47
CA LEU A 133 -0.81 -8.11 -14.96
C LEU A 133 -0.73 -8.25 -16.48
N THR A 134 -0.76 -7.12 -17.17
CA THR A 134 -0.54 -7.06 -18.63
C THR A 134 0.95 -6.89 -18.88
N ARG A 135 1.68 -7.99 -18.88
CA ARG A 135 3.13 -7.98 -19.09
C ARG A 135 3.47 -8.00 -20.56
N SER A 136 4.38 -7.13 -20.95
CA SER A 136 5.00 -7.05 -22.28
C SER A 136 6.50 -6.85 -22.15
N ILE A 137 7.23 -7.05 -23.24
CA ILE A 137 8.66 -6.73 -23.28
C ILE A 137 8.78 -5.24 -23.55
N GLU A 138 9.32 -4.52 -22.58
CA GLU A 138 9.41 -3.07 -22.59
C GLU A 138 10.86 -2.61 -22.51
N LEU A 139 11.17 -1.51 -23.18
CA LEU A 139 12.44 -0.82 -23.08
C LEU A 139 12.46 0.07 -21.84
N MET A 140 13.37 -0.18 -20.90
CA MET A 140 13.39 0.51 -19.62
C MET A 140 13.62 2.02 -19.75
N ASP A 141 14.38 2.46 -20.73
CA ASP A 141 14.60 3.89 -20.98
C ASP A 141 13.29 4.61 -21.36
N GLU A 142 12.41 3.94 -22.11
CA GLU A 142 11.07 4.48 -22.44
C GLU A 142 10.18 4.53 -21.18
N VAL A 143 10.21 3.49 -20.36
CA VAL A 143 9.45 3.43 -19.10
C VAL A 143 9.89 4.54 -18.13
N VAL A 144 11.19 4.75 -17.95
CA VAL A 144 11.73 5.84 -17.12
C VAL A 144 11.37 7.19 -17.73
N SER A 145 11.52 7.35 -19.04
CA SER A 145 11.18 8.59 -19.74
C SER A 145 9.71 8.95 -19.62
N GLU A 146 8.81 7.96 -19.70
CA GLU A 146 7.37 8.16 -19.50
C GLU A 146 7.07 8.59 -18.06
N ALA A 147 7.68 7.94 -17.06
CA ALA A 147 7.52 8.35 -15.67
C ALA A 147 7.92 9.82 -15.44
N LEU A 148 9.02 10.24 -16.03
CA LEU A 148 9.53 11.61 -15.89
C LEU A 148 8.61 12.69 -16.50
N LYS A 149 7.79 12.35 -17.50
CA LYS A 149 6.79 13.28 -18.06
C LYS A 149 5.68 13.63 -17.06
N HIS A 150 5.41 12.72 -16.13
CA HIS A 150 4.35 12.86 -15.13
C HIS A 150 4.81 13.49 -13.82
N ILE A 151 6.12 13.78 -13.69
CA ILE A 151 6.66 14.38 -12.48
C ILE A 151 6.30 15.88 -12.41
N ASN A 152 5.90 16.31 -11.22
CA ASN A 152 5.43 17.66 -10.93
C ASN A 152 6.46 18.74 -11.30
N ARG A 153 5.99 19.95 -11.65
CA ARG A 153 6.79 21.15 -11.95
C ARG A 153 7.80 21.55 -10.86
N LYS A 154 7.57 21.13 -9.60
CA LYS A 154 8.56 21.29 -8.51
C LYS A 154 9.86 20.52 -8.75
N SER A 155 9.89 19.58 -9.69
CA SER A 155 11.13 18.97 -10.15
C SER A 155 12.13 19.97 -10.72
N LYS A 156 11.67 21.17 -11.17
CA LYS A 156 12.54 22.26 -11.65
C LYS A 156 13.45 22.82 -10.57
N GLU A 157 13.11 22.64 -9.30
CA GLU A 157 13.93 23.02 -8.16
C GLU A 157 15.02 21.96 -7.84
N HIS A 158 14.98 20.80 -8.50
CA HIS A 158 15.90 19.68 -8.30
C HIS A 158 16.63 19.33 -9.59
N THR A 159 17.81 18.73 -9.48
CA THR A 159 18.53 18.20 -10.63
C THR A 159 18.26 16.71 -10.77
N ILE A 160 17.45 16.32 -11.76
CA ILE A 160 17.18 14.91 -12.05
C ILE A 160 18.19 14.41 -13.08
N ARG A 161 18.93 13.35 -12.74
CA ARG A 161 19.89 12.69 -13.60
C ARG A 161 19.41 11.27 -13.90
N VAL A 162 19.41 10.92 -15.18
CA VAL A 162 19.10 9.54 -15.62
C VAL A 162 20.36 8.93 -16.20
N THR A 163 20.69 7.74 -15.75
CA THR A 163 21.85 6.97 -16.22
C THR A 163 21.45 5.54 -16.47
N SER A 164 22.06 4.92 -17.48
CA SER A 164 21.85 3.50 -17.82
C SER A 164 23.19 2.77 -17.84
N GLY A 165 23.22 1.56 -17.30
CA GLY A 165 24.42 0.72 -17.29
C GLY A 165 24.76 0.12 -18.64
N LYS A 166 23.78 0.02 -19.57
CA LYS A 166 23.90 -0.49 -20.94
C LYS A 166 22.84 0.13 -21.82
N ASP A 167 23.09 0.16 -23.13
CA ASP A 167 22.08 0.47 -24.12
C ASP A 167 21.06 -0.69 -24.23
N PHE A 168 19.77 -0.36 -24.41
CA PHE A 168 18.67 -1.30 -24.67
C PHE A 168 18.44 -2.36 -23.58
N ILE A 169 18.17 -1.93 -22.34
CA ILE A 169 17.72 -2.82 -21.27
C ILE A 169 16.24 -3.14 -21.46
N LEU A 170 15.92 -4.41 -21.72
CA LEU A 170 14.55 -4.91 -21.88
C LEU A 170 14.09 -5.67 -20.63
N ALA A 171 12.84 -5.46 -20.24
CA ALA A 171 12.21 -6.18 -19.13
C ALA A 171 10.80 -6.68 -19.50
N HIS A 172 10.42 -7.85 -19.00
CA HIS A 172 9.06 -8.39 -19.17
C HIS A 172 8.20 -7.94 -17.98
N ILE A 173 7.54 -6.79 -18.12
CA ILE A 173 6.87 -6.06 -17.04
C ILE A 173 5.51 -5.53 -17.49
N ASP A 174 4.70 -5.11 -16.51
CA ASP A 174 3.56 -4.23 -16.75
C ASP A 174 4.07 -2.78 -16.67
N ALA A 175 4.23 -2.13 -17.82
CA ALA A 175 4.81 -0.81 -17.94
C ALA A 175 4.07 0.23 -17.11
N LYS A 176 2.72 0.17 -17.06
CA LYS A 176 1.91 1.13 -16.32
C LYS A 176 2.19 1.09 -14.82
N LEU A 177 2.33 -0.11 -14.26
CA LEU A 177 2.64 -0.28 -12.84
C LEU A 177 4.06 0.17 -12.51
N ILE A 178 5.04 -0.13 -13.37
CA ILE A 178 6.43 0.27 -13.14
C ILE A 178 6.59 1.79 -13.30
N VAL A 179 5.95 2.41 -14.28
CA VAL A 179 5.87 3.87 -14.41
C VAL A 179 5.36 4.50 -13.11
N GLN A 180 4.26 3.96 -12.55
CA GLN A 180 3.70 4.45 -11.28
C GLN A 180 4.66 4.30 -10.10
N VAL A 181 5.38 3.18 -10.02
CA VAL A 181 6.41 2.97 -8.98
C VAL A 181 7.51 4.02 -9.09
N ILE A 182 8.02 4.28 -10.30
CA ILE A 182 9.06 5.27 -10.53
C ILE A 182 8.57 6.68 -10.17
N ILE A 183 7.36 7.06 -10.58
CA ILE A 183 6.74 8.34 -10.20
C ILE A 183 6.71 8.48 -8.68
N ASN A 184 6.20 7.48 -7.96
CA ASN A 184 6.10 7.52 -6.50
C ASN A 184 7.47 7.66 -5.82
N LEU A 185 8.51 6.97 -6.32
CA LEU A 185 9.86 7.07 -5.76
C LEU A 185 10.46 8.46 -6.01
N VAL A 186 10.31 9.01 -7.22
CA VAL A 186 10.86 10.33 -7.56
C VAL A 186 10.09 11.44 -6.85
N ASP A 187 8.77 11.36 -6.75
CA ASP A 187 7.96 12.31 -5.99
C ASP A 187 8.33 12.29 -4.50
N ASN A 188 8.62 11.12 -3.94
CA ASN A 188 9.15 11.01 -2.57
C ASN A 188 10.51 11.70 -2.45
N ALA A 189 11.44 11.47 -3.38
CA ALA A 189 12.73 12.15 -3.38
C ALA A 189 12.57 13.68 -3.44
N ILE A 190 11.71 14.20 -4.31
CA ILE A 190 11.42 15.65 -4.41
C ILE A 190 10.80 16.18 -3.11
N LYS A 191 9.92 15.43 -2.49
CA LYS A 191 9.17 15.84 -1.28
C LYS A 191 10.05 15.91 -0.04
N TYR A 192 11.00 14.98 0.09
CA TYR A 192 11.80 14.84 1.30
C TYR A 192 13.21 15.43 1.19
N THR A 193 13.56 16.02 0.06
CA THR A 193 14.85 16.71 -0.13
C THR A 193 14.68 18.22 -0.27
N PRO A 194 15.64 19.04 0.16
CA PRO A 194 15.62 20.47 -0.05
C PRO A 194 15.78 20.85 -1.52
N ALA A 195 15.29 22.04 -1.90
CA ALA A 195 15.52 22.60 -3.23
C ALA A 195 17.02 22.61 -3.58
N GLY A 196 17.35 22.33 -4.83
CA GLY A 196 18.73 22.19 -5.31
C GLY A 196 19.33 20.79 -5.13
N SER A 197 18.60 19.85 -4.54
CA SER A 197 19.06 18.47 -4.40
C SER A 197 19.18 17.75 -5.75
N VAL A 198 20.03 16.72 -5.77
CA VAL A 198 20.24 15.85 -6.92
C VAL A 198 19.47 14.53 -6.71
N ILE A 199 18.68 14.15 -7.69
CA ILE A 199 17.96 12.88 -7.71
C ILE A 199 18.51 12.08 -8.90
N GLU A 200 19.04 10.90 -8.64
CA GLU A 200 19.63 10.03 -9.66
C GLU A 200 18.76 8.81 -9.89
N ILE A 201 18.37 8.59 -11.14
CA ILE A 201 17.66 7.39 -11.58
C ILE A 201 18.65 6.56 -12.37
N HIS A 202 18.94 5.36 -11.89
CA HIS A 202 19.89 4.46 -12.55
C HIS A 202 19.21 3.14 -12.90
N THR A 203 19.39 2.71 -14.16
CA THR A 203 18.89 1.42 -14.64
C THR A 203 20.06 0.52 -15.02
N GLU A 204 20.10 -0.69 -14.46
CA GLU A 204 21.12 -1.68 -14.77
C GLU A 204 20.52 -3.07 -14.93
N GLN A 205 21.19 -3.89 -15.75
CA GLN A 205 20.89 -5.31 -15.84
C GLN A 205 21.92 -6.12 -15.06
N LYS A 206 21.47 -6.85 -14.06
CA LYS A 206 22.32 -7.72 -13.23
C LYS A 206 21.78 -9.16 -13.29
N ASN A 207 22.50 -10.02 -14.00
CA ASN A 207 22.07 -11.39 -14.28
C ASN A 207 20.71 -11.44 -14.99
N LYS A 208 19.70 -12.02 -14.31
CA LYS A 208 18.32 -12.16 -14.82
C LYS A 208 17.40 -11.00 -14.39
N TRP A 209 17.92 -10.03 -13.66
CA TRP A 209 17.14 -8.94 -13.10
C TRP A 209 17.47 -7.62 -13.76
N VAL A 210 16.47 -6.81 -13.96
CA VAL A 210 16.63 -5.40 -14.24
C VAL A 210 16.38 -4.65 -12.94
N ILE A 211 17.32 -3.80 -12.58
CA ILE A 211 17.28 -3.00 -11.35
C ILE A 211 17.12 -1.54 -11.77
N VAL A 212 16.08 -0.90 -11.24
CA VAL A 212 15.90 0.54 -11.30
C VAL A 212 16.13 1.10 -9.91
N SER A 213 17.09 2.01 -9.79
CA SER A 213 17.43 2.66 -8.54
C SER A 213 17.09 4.14 -8.61
N VAL A 214 16.43 4.65 -7.57
CA VAL A 214 16.22 6.09 -7.38
C VAL A 214 16.98 6.50 -6.13
N ALA A 215 17.98 7.38 -6.28
CA ALA A 215 18.81 7.86 -5.19
C ALA A 215 18.71 9.38 -5.08
N ASP A 216 18.64 9.88 -3.86
CA ASP A 216 18.66 11.30 -3.54
C ASP A 216 19.80 11.63 -2.57
N ASN A 217 20.17 12.89 -2.50
CA ASN A 217 21.17 13.39 -1.55
C ASN A 217 20.55 14.11 -0.34
N GLY A 218 19.34 13.72 0.03
CA GLY A 218 18.60 14.24 1.17
C GLY A 218 19.05 13.67 2.52
N PRO A 219 18.27 13.90 3.59
CA PRO A 219 18.62 13.49 4.95
C PRO A 219 18.60 11.98 5.17
N GLY A 220 18.07 11.21 4.21
CA GLY A 220 17.91 9.76 4.32
C GLY A 220 16.82 9.33 5.31
N ILE A 221 16.70 8.01 5.49
CA ILE A 221 15.74 7.39 6.39
C ILE A 221 16.49 6.77 7.57
N PRO A 222 16.15 7.12 8.83
CA PRO A 222 16.75 6.51 10.02
C PRO A 222 16.60 4.97 10.00
N ASP A 223 17.63 4.25 10.45
CA ASP A 223 17.65 2.78 10.41
C ASP A 223 16.47 2.14 11.15
N GLU A 224 16.02 2.77 12.24
CA GLU A 224 14.85 2.31 13.02
C GLU A 224 13.52 2.38 12.22
N GLN A 225 13.45 3.26 11.22
CA GLN A 225 12.26 3.46 10.41
C GLN A 225 12.26 2.59 9.14
N LYS A 226 13.42 2.19 8.64
CA LYS A 226 13.57 1.41 7.39
C LYS A 226 12.70 0.14 7.34
N PRO A 227 12.56 -0.67 8.42
CA PRO A 227 11.71 -1.86 8.38
C PRO A 227 10.23 -1.56 8.16
N ARG A 228 9.81 -0.33 8.43
CA ARG A 228 8.41 0.10 8.42
C ARG A 228 8.03 0.98 7.23
N VAL A 229 8.97 1.35 6.36
CA VAL A 229 8.70 2.28 5.24
C VAL A 229 7.72 1.71 4.20
N PHE A 230 7.51 0.40 4.21
CA PHE A 230 6.53 -0.29 3.37
C PHE A 230 5.24 -0.65 4.12
N ASP A 231 5.15 -0.31 5.42
CA ASP A 231 3.91 -0.49 6.15
C ASP A 231 2.86 0.49 5.63
N MET A 232 1.65 0.00 5.42
CA MET A 232 0.54 0.83 4.98
C MET A 232 0.27 1.95 6.01
N PHE A 233 0.16 3.21 5.55
CA PHE A 233 -0.05 4.41 6.40
C PHE A 233 1.12 4.78 7.31
N TYR A 234 2.29 4.21 7.11
CA TYR A 234 3.46 4.64 7.85
C TYR A 234 3.97 5.97 7.29
N SER A 235 3.97 6.99 8.11
CA SER A 235 4.63 8.26 7.84
C SER A 235 5.76 8.46 8.85
N GLY A 236 6.99 8.57 8.38
CA GLY A 236 8.15 8.80 9.23
C GLY A 236 8.07 10.16 9.96
N ALA A 237 8.81 10.29 11.07
CA ALA A 237 8.88 11.53 11.85
C ALA A 237 9.64 12.67 11.14
N ASN A 238 10.19 12.44 9.95
CA ASN A 238 10.86 13.48 9.18
C ASN A 238 9.85 14.55 8.76
N LYS A 239 10.11 15.78 9.19
CA LYS A 239 9.32 16.95 8.76
C LYS A 239 9.40 17.03 7.24
N VAL A 240 8.26 16.90 6.58
CA VAL A 240 8.12 17.23 5.17
C VAL A 240 8.54 18.69 5.03
N VAL A 241 9.46 18.99 4.13
CA VAL A 241 9.87 20.37 3.84
C VAL A 241 8.67 21.19 3.33
N ASP A 242 7.69 20.50 2.75
CA ASP A 242 6.39 21.07 2.36
C ASP A 242 5.26 20.47 3.21
N SER A 243 4.83 21.17 4.23
CA SER A 243 3.81 20.74 5.21
C SER A 243 2.41 20.51 4.63
N ARG A 244 2.18 20.76 3.35
CA ARG A 244 0.88 20.66 2.69
C ARG A 244 0.56 19.28 2.12
N ARG A 245 1.52 18.35 2.04
CA ARG A 245 1.40 17.10 1.28
C ARG A 245 2.04 15.91 1.97
N SER A 246 1.52 15.50 3.13
CA SER A 246 1.96 14.26 3.78
C SER A 246 0.89 13.18 3.65
N LEU A 247 1.05 12.32 2.64
CA LEU A 247 0.52 10.97 2.67
C LEU A 247 1.66 10.03 3.03
N GLY A 248 1.52 9.26 4.11
CA GLY A 248 2.38 8.14 4.40
C GLY A 248 2.05 6.97 3.50
#